data_71a49779c50f76b7e8a84afae3c1b554
#
_entry.id   71a49779c50f76b7e8a84afae3c1b554
#
_cell.length_a   1.000
_cell.length_b   1.000
_cell.length_c   1.000
_cell.angle_alpha   90.00
_cell.angle_beta   90.00
_cell.angle_gamma   90.00
#
_symmetry.space_group_name_H-M   'P 1'
#
loop_
_entity.id
_entity.type
_entity.pdbx_description
1 polymer ?
#
loop_
_entity_poly.entity_id
_entity_poly.type
_entity_poly.pdbx_seq_one_letter_code
_entity_poly.pdbx_strand_id
1 'polypeptide(L)'
;MNRIVNPKCLKCPTFRAGKCLGRSGRRMATDAMPLTRRDKKEGDISSVFTSFSGRKAEPLPDRFRDLKRNLTTGFEEQIQKSWDELVEVLKVRTEEVATKRESIIPQVNFSDIKTGRVSRRNIDAIRATGVAVVRGVVPKDVTESLLSDVRQYFAAHPFKGFPSNSVQKVVYESYWSPSQVRARSHSNMLATQTWMNQLYTAEESQKVDLSTPLSYCDRVQIRPPGDKQFALSPHVDGGGVERWEDPAYNYVYRKIFQGKWQEYNPWDLTGRLDANMNMYEGPGGCSVFRTFQGWLGLSRHGPKEGTLVVHPILQPSTAYWMLRPFFKPTRNGSLDGWKFSLDDDEGHVYLHGANPGTAQEHTPDHHPHLMLSETMIPYPMVEPGDTVFWSADTIHGTESENTSNKDACVFYIPSVPLTPSNAQYIAQQRDAFMQGIPPPDFPGGLGESQFADVGKIADITSEAGKSAMGLSPIPVDGNGGRQAQIATEVNKILGYRI
;
A
#
# COMPACT_ATOMS: atom_id res chain seq x y z
N MET A 1 -46.73 -16.42 44.19
CA MET A 1 -47.68 -17.32 43.49
C MET A 1 -47.09 -17.69 42.15
N ASN A 2 -46.93 -19.00 42.03
CA ASN A 2 -46.37 -19.75 40.94
C ASN A 2 -46.91 -19.47 39.54
N ARG A 3 -46.09 -19.50 38.50
CA ARG A 3 -46.16 -20.57 37.50
C ARG A 3 -44.97 -20.58 36.54
N ILE A 4 -44.28 -21.70 36.59
CA ILE A 4 -43.29 -22.24 35.69
C ILE A 4 -43.99 -22.74 34.41
N VAL A 5 -43.41 -22.54 33.22
CA VAL A 5 -43.67 -23.41 32.05
C VAL A 5 -42.35 -23.71 31.34
N ASN A 6 -42.12 -24.99 31.11
CA ASN A 6 -40.93 -25.70 30.67
C ASN A 6 -40.85 -25.79 29.13
N PRO A 7 -39.64 -26.04 28.53
CA PRO A 7 -39.41 -26.07 27.08
C PRO A 7 -39.63 -27.46 26.46
N LYS A 8 -40.08 -27.49 25.22
CA LYS A 8 -40.17 -28.74 24.41
C LYS A 8 -38.93 -28.96 23.56
N CYS A 9 -38.32 -30.11 23.86
CA CYS A 9 -37.30 -30.81 23.10
C CYS A 9 -37.88 -31.34 21.78
N LEU A 10 -37.15 -31.17 20.66
CA LEU A 10 -37.41 -31.87 19.42
C LEU A 10 -36.21 -32.78 19.07
N LYS A 11 -36.54 -34.04 18.78
CA LYS A 11 -35.72 -35.22 18.67
C LYS A 11 -34.87 -35.26 17.38
N CYS A 12 -33.63 -35.69 17.52
CA CYS A 12 -32.79 -36.23 16.42
C CYS A 12 -33.25 -37.65 15.99
N PRO A 13 -33.19 -37.99 14.71
CA PRO A 13 -33.24 -39.39 14.28
C PRO A 13 -31.83 -39.98 14.13
N THR A 14 -31.64 -41.11 14.76
CA THR A 14 -30.50 -42.03 14.67
C THR A 14 -30.46 -42.71 13.32
N PHE A 15 -29.29 -42.80 12.67
CA PHE A 15 -29.04 -43.71 11.57
C PHE A 15 -27.99 -44.77 11.97
N ARG A 16 -28.33 -46.03 11.62
CA ARG A 16 -27.64 -47.28 11.94
C ARG A 16 -26.33 -47.40 11.15
N ALA A 17 -25.34 -48.01 11.80
CA ALA A 17 -24.12 -48.56 11.21
C ALA A 17 -24.38 -49.73 10.27
N GLY A 18 -23.86 -49.63 9.04
CA GLY A 18 -23.73 -50.77 8.12
C GLY A 18 -22.25 -50.97 7.78
N LYS A 19 -21.76 -52.20 8.08
CA LYS A 19 -20.44 -52.67 7.68
C LYS A 19 -20.39 -52.88 6.16
N CYS A 20 -19.34 -52.41 5.50
CA CYS A 20 -18.89 -53.00 4.23
C CYS A 20 -17.38 -52.97 4.08
N LEU A 21 -16.91 -54.07 3.59
CA LEU A 21 -15.56 -54.57 3.36
C LEU A 21 -14.76 -53.74 2.35
N GLY A 22 -13.44 -53.84 2.47
CA GLY A 22 -12.42 -53.10 1.75
C GLY A 22 -12.33 -53.30 0.24
N ARG A 23 -11.69 -52.34 -0.38
CA ARG A 23 -10.85 -52.50 -1.59
C ARG A 23 -9.92 -51.32 -1.81
N SER A 24 -8.64 -51.65 -1.91
CA SER A 24 -7.57 -51.07 -2.76
C SER A 24 -7.50 -49.56 -3.00
N GLY A 25 -6.32 -49.07 -2.68
CA GLY A 25 -5.81 -47.73 -2.93
C GLY A 25 -6.20 -47.06 -4.25
N ARG A 26 -6.76 -45.88 -4.10
CA ARG A 26 -6.67 -44.79 -5.08
C ARG A 26 -6.24 -43.54 -4.32
N ARG A 27 -5.16 -42.95 -4.82
CA ARG A 27 -4.75 -41.63 -4.42
C ARG A 27 -5.96 -40.68 -4.53
N MET A 28 -6.45 -40.17 -3.41
CA MET A 28 -7.33 -39.00 -3.44
C MET A 28 -6.45 -37.78 -3.73
N ALA A 29 -6.48 -37.33 -4.97
CA ALA A 29 -6.23 -35.95 -5.26
C ALA A 29 -7.36 -35.17 -4.55
N THR A 30 -7.02 -34.37 -3.57
CA THR A 30 -7.93 -33.38 -3.04
C THR A 30 -8.10 -32.35 -4.18
N ASP A 31 -9.21 -32.46 -4.89
CA ASP A 31 -9.73 -31.39 -5.72
C ASP A 31 -9.99 -30.20 -4.78
N ALA A 32 -8.99 -29.35 -4.59
CA ALA A 32 -9.20 -28.00 -4.11
C ALA A 32 -10.07 -27.35 -5.18
N MET A 33 -11.32 -27.04 -4.84
CA MET A 33 -12.16 -26.22 -5.71
C MET A 33 -11.34 -24.98 -6.11
N PRO A 34 -11.23 -24.66 -7.40
CA PRO A 34 -10.61 -23.41 -7.81
C PRO A 34 -11.38 -22.29 -7.11
N LEU A 35 -10.69 -21.51 -6.27
CA LEU A 35 -11.23 -20.28 -5.74
C LEU A 35 -11.63 -19.44 -6.96
N THR A 36 -12.94 -19.27 -7.16
CA THR A 36 -13.46 -18.44 -8.23
C THR A 36 -12.90 -17.05 -8.02
N ARG A 37 -11.99 -16.66 -8.91
CA ARG A 37 -11.44 -15.31 -8.97
C ARG A 37 -12.64 -14.35 -9.06
N ARG A 38 -12.84 -13.51 -8.05
CA ARG A 38 -13.77 -12.40 -8.17
C ARG A 38 -13.15 -11.43 -9.17
N ASP A 39 -13.79 -11.26 -10.30
CA ASP A 39 -13.36 -10.29 -11.30
C ASP A 39 -13.46 -8.89 -10.65
N LYS A 40 -12.32 -8.27 -10.41
CA LYS A 40 -12.27 -6.90 -9.92
C LYS A 40 -12.91 -6.00 -10.98
N LYS A 41 -13.73 -5.01 -10.57
CA LYS A 41 -14.36 -4.07 -11.48
C LYS A 41 -13.29 -3.46 -12.39
N GLU A 42 -13.53 -3.48 -13.69
CA GLU A 42 -12.68 -2.77 -14.64
C GLU A 42 -12.70 -1.28 -14.27
N GLY A 43 -11.54 -0.72 -14.15
CA GLY A 43 -11.31 0.68 -13.92
C GLY A 43 -9.84 0.99 -14.12
N ASP A 44 -9.56 2.14 -14.64
CA ASP A 44 -8.20 2.65 -14.72
C ASP A 44 -7.91 3.60 -13.54
N ILE A 45 -6.73 4.18 -13.53
CA ILE A 45 -6.29 5.11 -12.50
C ILE A 45 -7.27 6.30 -12.34
N SER A 46 -8.00 6.70 -13.40
CA SER A 46 -8.97 7.80 -13.35
C SER A 46 -10.21 7.47 -12.51
N SER A 47 -10.56 6.20 -12.37
CA SER A 47 -11.69 5.77 -11.56
C SER A 47 -11.37 5.70 -10.06
N VAL A 48 -10.09 5.74 -9.70
CA VAL A 48 -9.62 5.70 -8.30
C VAL A 48 -9.68 7.07 -7.65
N PHE A 49 -9.54 8.15 -8.44
CA PHE A 49 -9.45 9.53 -7.96
C PHE A 49 -10.67 10.34 -8.35
N THR A 50 -11.29 10.99 -7.37
CA THR A 50 -12.44 11.87 -7.57
C THR A 50 -12.07 13.07 -8.45
N SER A 51 -10.87 13.60 -8.30
CA SER A 51 -10.34 14.73 -9.09
C SER A 51 -10.23 14.42 -10.59
N PHE A 52 -9.91 13.18 -10.97
CA PHE A 52 -9.87 12.76 -12.37
C PHE A 52 -11.25 12.43 -12.94
N SER A 53 -12.17 11.97 -12.09
CA SER A 53 -13.53 11.61 -12.54
C SER A 53 -14.44 12.83 -12.75
N GLY A 54 -14.04 14.02 -12.29
CA GLY A 54 -14.86 15.23 -12.28
C GLY A 54 -16.10 15.15 -11.37
N ARG A 55 -16.23 14.11 -10.55
CA ARG A 55 -17.32 13.94 -9.60
C ARG A 55 -17.15 14.90 -8.44
N LYS A 56 -18.23 15.57 -8.05
CA LYS A 56 -18.23 16.31 -6.79
C LYS A 56 -18.33 15.32 -5.62
N ALA A 57 -17.64 15.63 -4.52
CA ALA A 57 -17.83 14.88 -3.28
C ALA A 57 -19.30 15.00 -2.84
N GLU A 58 -19.97 13.87 -2.71
CA GLU A 58 -21.33 13.82 -2.17
C GLU A 58 -21.27 13.59 -0.65
N PRO A 59 -22.26 14.11 0.10
CA PRO A 59 -22.39 13.78 1.51
C PRO A 59 -22.47 12.26 1.73
N LEU A 60 -21.79 11.81 2.76
CA LEU A 60 -21.84 10.41 3.15
C LEU A 60 -23.18 10.08 3.86
N PRO A 61 -23.65 8.82 3.79
CA PRO A 61 -24.83 8.40 4.53
C PRO A 61 -24.72 8.65 6.05
N ASP A 62 -25.87 8.83 6.72
CA ASP A 62 -25.96 9.15 8.16
C ASP A 62 -25.23 8.17 9.09
N ARG A 63 -25.08 6.92 8.69
CA ARG A 63 -24.27 5.94 9.44
C ARG A 63 -22.83 6.40 9.69
N PHE A 64 -22.28 7.26 8.85
CA PHE A 64 -20.95 7.85 9.06
C PHE A 64 -20.95 8.93 10.14
N ARG A 65 -22.10 9.58 10.42
CA ARG A 65 -22.24 10.45 11.58
C ARG A 65 -22.16 9.63 12.87
N ASP A 66 -22.84 8.49 12.90
CA ASP A 66 -22.79 7.59 14.05
C ASP A 66 -21.38 6.99 14.23
N LEU A 67 -20.71 6.65 13.13
CA LEU A 67 -19.30 6.23 13.14
C LEU A 67 -18.41 7.32 13.75
N LYS A 68 -18.49 8.56 13.26
CA LYS A 68 -17.73 9.70 13.80
C LYS A 68 -17.98 9.88 15.29
N ARG A 69 -19.26 9.84 15.71
CA ARG A 69 -19.64 9.93 17.13
C ARG A 69 -19.01 8.81 17.95
N ASN A 70 -19.11 7.56 17.48
CA ASN A 70 -18.59 6.40 18.21
C ASN A 70 -17.07 6.44 18.38
N LEU A 71 -16.33 6.96 17.38
CA LEU A 71 -14.88 7.09 17.45
C LEU A 71 -14.40 8.13 18.46
N THR A 72 -15.25 9.12 18.81
CA THR A 72 -14.82 10.29 19.59
C THR A 72 -15.57 10.49 20.90
N THR A 73 -16.62 9.68 21.17
CA THR A 73 -17.45 9.80 22.37
C THR A 73 -16.62 9.78 23.65
N GLY A 74 -16.77 10.84 24.46
CA GLY A 74 -16.08 11.00 25.75
C GLY A 74 -14.68 11.59 25.65
N PHE A 75 -14.23 11.99 24.45
CA PHE A 75 -12.92 12.59 24.20
C PHE A 75 -13.00 13.95 23.49
N GLU A 76 -14.18 14.53 23.33
CA GLU A 76 -14.40 15.72 22.50
C GLU A 76 -13.54 16.91 22.94
N GLU A 77 -13.45 17.18 24.26
CA GLU A 77 -12.62 18.25 24.80
C GLU A 77 -11.12 17.99 24.59
N GLN A 78 -10.70 16.75 24.83
CA GLN A 78 -9.30 16.33 24.59
C GLN A 78 -8.93 16.42 23.13
N ILE A 79 -9.86 16.06 22.23
CA ILE A 79 -9.66 16.16 20.77
C ILE A 79 -9.57 17.63 20.36
N GLN A 80 -10.40 18.52 20.90
CA GLN A 80 -10.30 19.97 20.61
C GLN A 80 -8.92 20.52 21.00
N LYS A 81 -8.48 20.21 22.23
CA LYS A 81 -7.15 20.64 22.69
C LYS A 81 -6.02 20.04 21.83
N SER A 82 -6.13 18.77 21.51
CA SER A 82 -5.20 18.02 20.67
C SER A 82 -5.11 18.61 19.26
N TRP A 83 -6.24 19.05 18.69
CA TRP A 83 -6.27 19.73 17.40
C TRP A 83 -5.55 21.07 17.42
N ASP A 84 -5.82 21.89 18.44
CA ASP A 84 -5.18 23.21 18.56
C ASP A 84 -3.65 23.07 18.67
N GLU A 85 -3.16 22.11 19.47
CA GLU A 85 -1.73 21.80 19.57
C GLU A 85 -1.15 21.27 18.24
N LEU A 86 -1.89 20.41 17.54
CA LEU A 86 -1.47 19.80 16.28
C LEU A 86 -1.31 20.83 15.17
N VAL A 87 -2.24 21.77 15.06
CA VAL A 87 -2.17 22.86 14.07
C VAL A 87 -0.93 23.73 14.27
N GLU A 88 -0.57 24.07 15.53
CA GLU A 88 0.65 24.81 15.81
C GLU A 88 1.92 24.01 15.43
N VAL A 89 1.95 22.71 15.70
CA VAL A 89 3.07 21.84 15.25
C VAL A 89 3.15 21.80 13.73
N LEU A 90 2.01 21.66 13.04
CA LEU A 90 1.99 21.64 11.57
C LEU A 90 2.50 22.94 10.97
N LYS A 91 2.15 24.09 11.53
CA LYS A 91 2.66 25.40 11.09
C LYS A 91 4.19 25.45 11.05
N VAL A 92 4.83 24.98 12.12
CA VAL A 92 6.31 24.92 12.20
C VAL A 92 6.88 23.91 11.21
N ARG A 93 6.27 22.73 11.10
CA ARG A 93 6.77 21.64 10.25
C ARG A 93 6.58 21.94 8.76
N THR A 94 5.47 22.56 8.37
CA THR A 94 5.22 22.96 6.97
C THR A 94 6.20 24.05 6.54
N GLU A 95 6.53 25.02 7.39
CA GLU A 95 7.55 26.03 7.14
C GLU A 95 8.94 25.40 6.97
N GLU A 96 9.29 24.43 7.81
CA GLU A 96 10.54 23.68 7.68
C GLU A 96 10.63 22.95 6.32
N VAL A 97 9.56 22.27 5.90
CA VAL A 97 9.50 21.56 4.63
C VAL A 97 9.61 22.56 3.45
N ALA A 98 8.84 23.64 3.49
CA ALA A 98 8.85 24.66 2.45
C ALA A 98 10.25 25.31 2.29
N THR A 99 11.00 25.43 3.39
CA THR A 99 12.36 26.00 3.39
C THR A 99 13.41 24.98 2.92
N LYS A 100 13.37 23.75 3.41
CA LYS A 100 14.37 22.71 3.11
C LYS A 100 14.17 22.04 1.76
N ARG A 101 12.94 22.05 1.26
CA ARG A 101 12.59 21.41 0.00
C ARG A 101 13.09 19.95 -0.06
N GLU A 102 13.52 19.48 -1.22
CA GLU A 102 14.00 18.10 -1.43
C GLU A 102 15.17 17.67 -0.54
N SER A 103 15.89 18.63 0.08
CA SER A 103 16.97 18.30 1.03
C SER A 103 16.46 17.66 2.34
N ILE A 104 15.16 17.75 2.63
CA ILE A 104 14.56 17.11 3.80
C ILE A 104 14.39 15.59 3.61
N ILE A 105 14.37 15.09 2.36
CA ILE A 105 14.16 13.69 2.04
C ILE A 105 15.44 12.88 2.36
N PRO A 106 15.37 11.93 3.30
CA PRO A 106 16.55 11.16 3.69
C PRO A 106 17.01 10.22 2.58
N GLN A 107 18.33 10.11 2.48
CA GLN A 107 19.02 9.27 1.51
C GLN A 107 19.96 8.30 2.24
N VAL A 108 19.94 7.03 1.85
CA VAL A 108 20.74 5.96 2.44
C VAL A 108 21.42 5.20 1.32
N ASN A 109 22.71 4.86 1.48
CA ASN A 109 23.38 3.99 0.51
C ASN A 109 23.05 2.53 0.78
N PHE A 110 22.81 1.74 -0.24
CA PHE A 110 22.60 0.29 -0.09
C PHE A 110 23.80 -0.40 0.56
N SER A 111 25.03 0.06 0.32
CA SER A 111 26.22 -0.43 0.97
C SER A 111 26.17 -0.32 2.50
N ASP A 112 25.54 0.74 3.02
CA ASP A 112 25.39 0.95 4.46
C ASP A 112 24.32 0.01 5.04
N ILE A 113 23.24 -0.25 4.30
CA ILE A 113 22.25 -1.26 4.64
C ILE A 113 22.92 -2.64 4.72
N LYS A 114 23.64 -3.03 3.66
CA LYS A 114 24.32 -4.33 3.58
C LYS A 114 25.30 -4.57 4.71
N THR A 115 25.95 -3.52 5.20
CA THR A 115 26.97 -3.60 6.26
C THR A 115 26.45 -3.22 7.65
N GLY A 116 25.15 -2.94 7.80
CA GLY A 116 24.53 -2.55 9.07
C GLY A 116 25.01 -1.19 9.60
N ARG A 117 25.49 -0.29 8.74
CA ARG A 117 26.08 1.00 9.12
C ARG A 117 25.17 2.20 8.89
N VAL A 118 23.89 1.99 8.63
CA VAL A 118 22.94 3.11 8.50
C VAL A 118 22.88 3.87 9.81
N SER A 119 23.14 5.17 9.77
CA SER A 119 23.17 6.01 10.96
C SER A 119 21.80 6.14 11.62
N ARG A 120 21.78 6.26 12.95
CA ARG A 120 20.55 6.51 13.72
C ARG A 120 19.83 7.77 13.21
N ARG A 121 20.59 8.81 12.87
CA ARG A 121 20.06 10.06 12.30
C ARG A 121 19.24 9.80 11.04
N ASN A 122 19.73 8.94 10.14
CA ASN A 122 18.98 8.61 8.91
C ASN A 122 17.72 7.82 9.22
N ILE A 123 17.77 6.86 10.15
CA ILE A 123 16.60 6.10 10.59
C ILE A 123 15.54 7.03 11.19
N ASP A 124 15.94 7.95 12.06
CA ASP A 124 15.04 8.91 12.69
C ASP A 124 14.46 9.91 11.66
N ALA A 125 15.26 10.33 10.66
CA ALA A 125 14.77 11.15 9.56
C ALA A 125 13.73 10.42 8.71
N ILE A 126 13.96 9.14 8.36
CA ILE A 126 12.98 8.31 7.63
C ILE A 126 11.69 8.18 8.47
N ARG A 127 11.81 7.95 9.77
CA ARG A 127 10.66 7.85 10.66
C ARG A 127 9.88 9.15 10.79
N ALA A 128 10.54 10.28 10.77
CA ALA A 128 9.88 11.59 10.85
C ALA A 128 9.17 11.97 9.55
N THR A 129 9.78 11.63 8.41
CA THR A 129 9.29 12.03 7.08
C THR A 129 8.38 10.99 6.43
N GLY A 130 8.52 9.70 6.79
CA GLY A 130 7.80 8.60 6.16
C GLY A 130 8.31 8.20 4.78
N VAL A 131 9.48 8.72 4.36
CA VAL A 131 10.02 8.55 3.01
C VAL A 131 11.51 8.23 3.02
N ALA A 132 12.00 7.56 1.99
CA ALA A 132 13.44 7.29 1.83
C ALA A 132 13.84 7.15 0.37
N VAL A 133 15.06 7.56 0.03
CA VAL A 133 15.77 7.12 -1.17
C VAL A 133 16.88 6.18 -0.76
N VAL A 134 16.93 4.99 -1.35
CA VAL A 134 18.06 4.06 -1.17
C VAL A 134 18.88 4.05 -2.43
N ARG A 135 20.12 4.49 -2.31
CA ARG A 135 21.04 4.68 -3.44
C ARG A 135 21.76 3.40 -3.82
N GLY A 136 21.84 3.13 -5.12
CA GLY A 136 22.66 2.06 -5.66
C GLY A 136 22.21 0.65 -5.27
N VAL A 137 20.91 0.38 -5.20
CA VAL A 137 20.35 -0.94 -4.85
C VAL A 137 20.65 -1.94 -5.97
N VAL A 138 20.30 -1.62 -7.20
CA VAL A 138 20.60 -2.46 -8.37
C VAL A 138 21.74 -1.81 -9.15
N PRO A 139 22.76 -2.56 -9.60
CA PRO A 139 23.83 -2.01 -10.43
C PRO A 139 23.28 -1.29 -11.65
N LYS A 140 23.90 -0.17 -12.00
CA LYS A 140 23.42 0.72 -13.06
C LYS A 140 23.33 0.01 -14.42
N ASP A 141 24.34 -0.76 -14.78
CA ASP A 141 24.41 -1.54 -16.03
C ASP A 141 23.29 -2.58 -16.10
N VAL A 142 22.99 -3.25 -14.97
CA VAL A 142 21.86 -4.17 -14.87
C VAL A 142 20.55 -3.43 -15.08
N THR A 143 20.39 -2.27 -14.46
CA THR A 143 19.16 -1.47 -14.55
C THR A 143 18.95 -0.91 -15.97
N GLU A 144 19.99 -0.46 -16.63
CA GLU A 144 19.95 -0.01 -18.01
C GLU A 144 19.56 -1.15 -18.97
N SER A 145 20.06 -2.38 -18.73
CA SER A 145 19.61 -3.57 -19.47
C SER A 145 18.13 -3.86 -19.23
N LEU A 146 17.64 -3.80 -17.97
CA LEU A 146 16.23 -4.00 -17.65
C LEU A 146 15.33 -3.01 -18.38
N LEU A 147 15.75 -1.74 -18.50
CA LEU A 147 15.01 -0.72 -19.24
C LEU A 147 15.00 -0.99 -20.73
N SER A 148 16.13 -1.38 -21.31
CA SER A 148 16.23 -1.74 -22.72
C SER A 148 15.32 -2.92 -23.07
N ASP A 149 15.39 -3.98 -22.27
CA ASP A 149 14.62 -5.20 -22.47
C ASP A 149 13.10 -4.96 -22.34
N VAL A 150 12.66 -4.18 -21.34
CA VAL A 150 11.22 -3.89 -21.17
C VAL A 150 10.69 -3.00 -22.29
N ARG A 151 11.48 -2.08 -22.83
CA ARG A 151 11.08 -1.29 -24.01
C ARG A 151 10.93 -2.15 -25.25
N GLN A 152 11.82 -3.11 -25.47
CA GLN A 152 11.68 -4.08 -26.55
C GLN A 152 10.43 -4.94 -26.38
N TYR A 153 10.19 -5.40 -25.16
CA TYR A 153 8.99 -6.17 -24.83
C TYR A 153 7.68 -5.38 -25.12
N PHE A 154 7.63 -4.10 -24.77
CA PHE A 154 6.47 -3.25 -25.08
C PHE A 154 6.35 -2.89 -26.55
N ALA A 155 7.44 -2.85 -27.29
CA ALA A 155 7.40 -2.65 -28.75
C ALA A 155 6.91 -3.90 -29.49
N ALA A 156 7.14 -5.09 -28.92
CA ALA A 156 6.73 -6.36 -29.52
C ALA A 156 5.27 -6.75 -29.24
N HIS A 157 4.68 -6.21 -28.15
CA HIS A 157 3.37 -6.66 -27.66
C HIS A 157 2.42 -5.50 -27.36
N PRO A 158 1.08 -5.67 -27.60
CA PRO A 158 0.09 -4.67 -27.22
C PRO A 158 -0.21 -4.75 -25.72
N PHE A 159 -0.26 -3.59 -25.06
CA PHE A 159 -0.62 -3.49 -23.64
C PHE A 159 -1.80 -2.56 -23.41
N LYS A 160 -2.67 -2.94 -22.47
CA LYS A 160 -3.57 -2.01 -21.81
C LYS A 160 -2.79 -1.08 -20.89
N GLY A 161 -3.43 -0.03 -20.42
CA GLY A 161 -2.83 0.89 -19.46
C GLY A 161 -3.40 2.29 -19.54
N PHE A 162 -2.78 3.22 -18.82
CA PHE A 162 -3.18 4.62 -18.79
C PHE A 162 -2.25 5.49 -19.65
N PRO A 163 -2.77 6.44 -20.44
CA PRO A 163 -4.19 6.66 -20.77
C PRO A 163 -4.76 5.50 -21.61
N SER A 164 -6.04 5.15 -21.35
CA SER A 164 -6.67 3.99 -22.01
C SER A 164 -6.83 4.16 -23.53
N ASN A 165 -7.06 5.38 -23.98
CA ASN A 165 -7.31 5.76 -25.38
C ASN A 165 -6.04 6.11 -26.19
N SER A 166 -4.84 6.04 -25.60
CA SER A 166 -3.57 6.30 -26.29
C SER A 166 -2.87 4.99 -26.67
N VAL A 167 -2.15 4.97 -27.80
CA VAL A 167 -1.25 3.87 -28.17
C VAL A 167 -0.06 3.85 -27.20
N GLN A 168 0.56 5.01 -26.94
CA GLN A 168 1.60 5.14 -25.93
C GLN A 168 0.98 5.27 -24.55
N LYS A 169 1.33 4.37 -23.67
CA LYS A 169 0.91 4.38 -22.27
C LYS A 169 1.94 5.10 -21.41
N VAL A 170 1.47 5.70 -20.31
CA VAL A 170 2.31 6.19 -19.23
C VAL A 170 2.45 5.10 -18.17
N VAL A 171 1.34 4.41 -17.84
CA VAL A 171 1.35 3.22 -16.97
C VAL A 171 0.90 2.03 -17.78
N TYR A 172 1.75 1.04 -17.90
CA TYR A 172 1.50 -0.20 -18.63
C TYR A 172 0.95 -1.27 -17.68
N GLU A 173 -0.15 -1.90 -18.03
CA GLU A 173 -0.69 -3.08 -17.33
C GLU A 173 0.13 -4.33 -17.71
N SER A 174 1.41 -4.26 -17.45
CA SER A 174 2.38 -5.35 -17.57
C SER A 174 2.83 -5.77 -16.19
N TYR A 175 2.91 -7.06 -15.97
CA TYR A 175 3.17 -7.65 -14.66
C TYR A 175 4.32 -8.65 -14.69
N TRP A 176 4.48 -9.33 -15.83
CA TRP A 176 5.30 -10.52 -15.96
C TRP A 176 6.38 -10.39 -17.05
N SER A 177 6.72 -9.18 -17.50
CA SER A 177 7.88 -9.05 -18.37
C SER A 177 9.13 -9.65 -17.70
N PRO A 178 10.04 -10.29 -18.43
CA PRO A 178 11.28 -10.83 -17.85
C PRO A 178 12.05 -9.81 -17.00
N SER A 179 12.07 -8.55 -17.44
CA SER A 179 12.71 -7.45 -16.72
C SER A 179 12.06 -7.18 -15.36
N GLN A 180 10.72 -7.15 -15.27
CA GLN A 180 10.02 -6.98 -14.00
C GLN A 180 10.27 -8.14 -13.04
N VAL A 181 10.26 -9.38 -13.55
CA VAL A 181 10.52 -10.59 -12.75
C VAL A 181 11.95 -10.56 -12.18
N ARG A 182 12.95 -10.24 -13.02
CA ARG A 182 14.36 -10.09 -12.59
C ARG A 182 14.52 -8.98 -11.55
N ALA A 183 13.90 -7.82 -11.77
CA ALA A 183 14.01 -6.69 -10.86
C ALA A 183 13.42 -7.01 -9.47
N ARG A 184 12.19 -7.55 -9.41
CA ARG A 184 11.52 -7.90 -8.15
C ARG A 184 12.24 -9.01 -7.37
N SER A 185 12.87 -9.94 -8.05
CA SER A 185 13.60 -11.06 -7.46
C SER A 185 15.09 -10.80 -7.23
N HIS A 186 15.58 -9.60 -7.55
CA HIS A 186 16.98 -9.24 -7.37
C HIS A 186 17.35 -9.24 -5.87
N SER A 187 18.47 -9.89 -5.52
CA SER A 187 18.86 -10.10 -4.11
C SER A 187 19.01 -8.79 -3.32
N ASN A 188 19.56 -7.75 -3.95
CA ASN A 188 19.70 -6.44 -3.31
C ASN A 188 18.33 -5.75 -3.08
N MET A 189 17.37 -5.94 -3.99
CA MET A 189 15.99 -5.45 -3.79
C MET A 189 15.37 -6.11 -2.57
N LEU A 190 15.45 -7.43 -2.47
CA LEU A 190 14.92 -8.18 -1.32
C LEU A 190 15.61 -7.77 -0.01
N ALA A 191 16.95 -7.58 -0.02
CA ALA A 191 17.67 -7.09 1.15
C ALA A 191 17.25 -5.67 1.56
N THR A 192 16.99 -4.79 0.58
CA THR A 192 16.46 -3.45 0.84
C THR A 192 15.06 -3.51 1.43
N GLN A 193 14.16 -4.33 0.88
CA GLN A 193 12.81 -4.54 1.41
C GLN A 193 12.83 -5.10 2.83
N THR A 194 13.72 -6.04 3.13
CA THR A 194 13.94 -6.54 4.50
C THR A 194 14.30 -5.40 5.44
N TRP A 195 15.27 -4.59 5.07
CA TRP A 195 15.69 -3.46 5.91
C TRP A 195 14.57 -2.43 6.10
N MET A 196 13.81 -2.12 5.05
CA MET A 196 12.66 -1.22 5.13
C MET A 196 11.56 -1.79 6.05
N ASN A 197 11.23 -3.08 5.91
CA ASN A 197 10.26 -3.74 6.79
C ASN A 197 10.67 -3.62 8.27
N GLN A 198 11.95 -3.79 8.58
CA GLN A 198 12.48 -3.74 9.95
C GLN A 198 12.51 -2.34 10.58
N LEU A 199 12.12 -1.28 9.86
CA LEU A 199 11.85 0.03 10.45
C LEU A 199 10.56 0.03 11.27
N TYR A 200 9.66 -0.92 11.02
CA TYR A 200 8.44 -1.14 11.79
C TYR A 200 8.69 -2.01 13.03
N THR A 201 7.76 -1.92 13.97
CA THR A 201 7.74 -2.75 15.18
C THR A 201 6.45 -3.56 15.23
N ALA A 202 6.54 -4.76 15.79
CA ALA A 202 5.41 -5.66 15.96
C ALA A 202 5.45 -6.28 17.37
N GLU A 203 4.29 -6.43 18.00
CA GLU A 203 4.16 -7.18 19.24
C GLU A 203 4.40 -8.69 19.00
N GLU A 204 4.78 -9.41 20.04
CA GLU A 204 5.03 -10.87 19.94
C GLU A 204 3.81 -11.66 19.50
N SER A 205 2.63 -11.20 19.83
CA SER A 205 1.34 -11.82 19.44
C SER A 205 1.03 -11.71 17.94
N GLN A 206 1.63 -10.75 17.23
CA GLN A 206 1.34 -10.49 15.83
C GLN A 206 2.03 -11.47 14.89
N LYS A 207 1.33 -12.04 13.93
CA LYS A 207 1.84 -13.01 12.96
C LYS A 207 2.54 -12.32 11.78
N VAL A 208 3.69 -11.69 12.05
CA VAL A 208 4.51 -11.05 11.03
C VAL A 208 5.99 -11.37 11.22
N ASP A 209 6.68 -11.65 10.12
CA ASP A 209 8.13 -11.67 10.06
C ASP A 209 8.61 -10.52 9.16
N LEU A 210 9.25 -9.54 9.77
CA LEU A 210 9.79 -8.35 9.10
C LEU A 210 11.15 -8.63 8.42
N SER A 211 11.76 -9.77 8.70
CA SER A 211 13.06 -10.16 8.12
C SER A 211 12.92 -10.90 6.79
N THR A 212 11.73 -11.41 6.48
CA THR A 212 11.45 -12.15 5.25
C THR A 212 10.51 -11.35 4.35
N PRO A 213 10.97 -10.83 3.21
CA PRO A 213 10.13 -10.08 2.28
C PRO A 213 9.34 -11.02 1.37
N LEU A 214 8.14 -10.58 0.96
CA LEU A 214 7.37 -11.17 -0.12
C LEU A 214 7.36 -10.23 -1.33
N SER A 215 7.25 -10.79 -2.54
CA SER A 215 7.26 -10.03 -3.78
C SER A 215 5.83 -9.74 -4.25
N TYR A 216 5.37 -8.51 -4.09
CA TYR A 216 4.12 -8.05 -4.69
C TYR A 216 4.36 -7.57 -6.13
N CYS A 217 3.52 -7.99 -7.05
CA CYS A 217 3.61 -7.63 -8.45
C CYS A 217 2.79 -6.39 -8.75
N ASP A 218 3.42 -5.40 -9.39
CA ASP A 218 2.76 -4.18 -9.85
C ASP A 218 3.26 -3.81 -11.25
N ARG A 219 2.74 -2.71 -11.79
CA ARG A 219 2.87 -2.21 -13.16
C ARG A 219 4.22 -1.54 -13.44
N VAL A 220 4.34 -1.05 -14.68
CA VAL A 220 5.48 -0.25 -15.16
C VAL A 220 5.01 1.14 -15.52
N GLN A 221 5.78 2.15 -15.12
CA GLN A 221 5.59 3.52 -15.59
C GLN A 221 6.72 3.92 -16.54
N ILE A 222 6.35 4.47 -17.69
CA ILE A 222 7.24 5.18 -18.63
C ILE A 222 6.56 6.52 -18.94
N ARG A 223 6.98 7.57 -18.28
CA ARG A 223 6.40 8.90 -18.41
C ARG A 223 7.20 9.72 -19.43
N PRO A 224 6.66 9.97 -20.63
CA PRO A 224 7.37 10.65 -21.70
C PRO A 224 7.52 12.15 -21.44
N PRO A 225 8.45 12.82 -22.19
CA PRO A 225 8.52 14.28 -22.23
C PRO A 225 7.18 14.93 -22.55
N GLY A 226 6.85 16.00 -21.84
CA GLY A 226 5.63 16.79 -22.05
C GLY A 226 4.34 16.11 -21.53
N ASP A 227 4.43 14.95 -20.88
CA ASP A 227 3.23 14.32 -20.31
C ASP A 227 2.65 15.16 -19.17
N LYS A 228 1.35 15.48 -19.33
CA LYS A 228 0.51 16.19 -18.36
C LYS A 228 -0.69 15.36 -17.90
N GLN A 229 -0.88 14.17 -18.46
CA GLN A 229 -2.06 13.35 -18.18
C GLN A 229 -1.90 12.55 -16.89
N PHE A 230 -0.67 12.16 -16.57
CA PHE A 230 -0.34 11.44 -15.34
C PHE A 230 0.04 12.41 -14.20
N ALA A 231 -0.89 13.30 -13.86
CA ALA A 231 -0.74 14.30 -12.81
C ALA A 231 -1.62 13.92 -11.61
N LEU A 232 -1.16 12.95 -10.81
CA LEU A 232 -1.91 12.50 -9.63
C LEU A 232 -1.89 13.57 -8.54
N SER A 233 -3.09 13.99 -8.10
CA SER A 233 -3.28 14.91 -6.98
C SER A 233 -2.71 14.32 -5.67
N PRO A 234 -2.45 15.14 -4.65
CA PRO A 234 -2.04 14.66 -3.33
C PRO A 234 -3.08 13.69 -2.75
N HIS A 235 -2.63 12.47 -2.40
CA HIS A 235 -3.49 11.40 -1.89
C HIS A 235 -2.71 10.44 -0.97
N VAL A 236 -3.46 9.57 -0.30
CA VAL A 236 -2.92 8.38 0.36
C VAL A 236 -3.62 7.14 -0.18
N ASP A 237 -2.85 6.07 -0.40
CA ASP A 237 -3.36 4.77 -0.82
C ASP A 237 -3.66 3.85 0.38
N GLY A 238 -4.26 2.69 0.11
CA GLY A 238 -4.60 1.73 1.14
C GLY A 238 -5.96 2.02 1.79
N GLY A 239 -6.97 2.24 0.97
CA GLY A 239 -8.34 2.57 1.35
C GLY A 239 -8.62 4.07 1.43
N GLY A 240 -9.88 4.39 1.49
CA GLY A 240 -10.41 5.73 1.72
C GLY A 240 -11.11 5.79 3.07
N VAL A 241 -12.43 5.59 3.08
CA VAL A 241 -13.26 5.59 4.31
C VAL A 241 -12.92 4.44 5.25
N GLU A 242 -12.28 3.38 4.79
CA GLU A 242 -11.91 2.18 5.55
C GLU A 242 -11.08 2.50 6.78
N ARG A 243 -10.25 3.56 6.75
CA ARG A 243 -9.44 3.98 7.90
C ARG A 243 -10.27 4.35 9.12
N TRP A 244 -11.49 4.85 8.90
CA TRP A 244 -12.45 5.17 9.97
C TRP A 244 -13.43 4.02 10.21
N GLU A 245 -13.84 3.30 9.14
CA GLU A 245 -14.95 2.35 9.19
C GLU A 245 -14.53 0.94 9.60
N ASP A 246 -13.40 0.44 9.13
CA ASP A 246 -12.92 -0.89 9.52
C ASP A 246 -12.41 -0.88 10.97
N PRO A 247 -12.93 -1.79 11.85
CA PRO A 247 -12.56 -1.77 13.26
C PRO A 247 -11.07 -2.01 13.54
N ALA A 248 -10.40 -2.84 12.77
CA ALA A 248 -8.97 -3.08 12.94
C ALA A 248 -8.16 -1.88 12.45
N TYR A 249 -8.60 -1.28 11.33
CA TYR A 249 -7.89 -0.15 10.77
C TYR A 249 -8.07 1.11 11.64
N ASN A 250 -9.27 1.43 12.13
CA ASN A 250 -9.45 2.58 13.01
C ASN A 250 -8.73 2.42 14.35
N TYR A 251 -8.54 1.18 14.82
CA TYR A 251 -7.77 0.90 16.04
C TYR A 251 -6.31 1.35 15.92
N VAL A 252 -5.72 1.34 14.72
CA VAL A 252 -4.38 1.91 14.45
C VAL A 252 -4.31 3.37 14.91
N TYR A 253 -5.38 4.13 14.66
CA TYR A 253 -5.47 5.58 14.91
C TYR A 253 -6.17 5.93 16.24
N ARG A 254 -6.47 4.94 17.12
CA ARG A 254 -7.20 5.14 18.37
C ARG A 254 -6.67 6.25 19.28
N LYS A 255 -5.35 6.40 19.32
CA LYS A 255 -4.72 7.47 20.13
C LYS A 255 -5.06 8.87 19.60
N ILE A 256 -5.19 9.00 18.30
CA ILE A 256 -5.61 10.25 17.65
C ILE A 256 -7.04 10.58 18.05
N PHE A 257 -7.96 9.60 17.97
CA PHE A 257 -9.37 9.77 18.38
C PHE A 257 -9.57 9.94 19.88
N GLN A 258 -8.58 9.66 20.71
CA GLN A 258 -8.57 9.93 22.15
C GLN A 258 -7.96 11.31 22.50
N GLY A 259 -7.62 12.14 21.51
CA GLY A 259 -6.97 13.42 21.75
C GLY A 259 -5.51 13.31 22.21
N LYS A 260 -4.82 12.27 21.80
CA LYS A 260 -3.44 11.93 22.19
C LYS A 260 -2.58 11.65 20.96
N TRP A 261 -2.62 12.52 19.96
CA TRP A 261 -1.95 12.27 18.68
C TRP A 261 -0.44 12.05 18.81
N GLN A 262 0.21 12.63 19.82
CA GLN A 262 1.65 12.43 20.07
C GLN A 262 1.98 10.99 20.50
N GLU A 263 1.00 10.25 21.06
CA GLU A 263 1.15 8.83 21.42
C GLU A 263 0.89 7.89 20.21
N TYR A 264 0.38 8.41 19.10
CA TYR A 264 0.22 7.64 17.87
C TYR A 264 1.59 7.31 17.28
N ASN A 265 1.86 6.02 17.09
CA ASN A 265 3.10 5.55 16.47
C ASN A 265 2.83 5.00 15.06
N PRO A 266 3.22 5.70 13.98
CA PRO A 266 3.04 5.22 12.62
C PRO A 266 3.78 3.90 12.31
N TRP A 267 4.78 3.57 13.12
CA TRP A 267 5.68 2.43 12.93
C TRP A 267 5.27 1.18 13.72
N ASP A 268 4.15 1.26 14.43
CA ASP A 268 3.55 0.12 15.12
C ASP A 268 2.56 -0.61 14.19
N LEU A 269 2.71 -1.93 14.08
CA LEU A 269 1.85 -2.76 13.23
C LEU A 269 0.55 -3.18 13.90
N THR A 270 0.33 -2.84 15.17
CA THR A 270 -0.90 -3.21 15.90
C THR A 270 -2.16 -2.67 15.20
N GLY A 271 -3.04 -3.57 14.80
CA GLY A 271 -4.24 -3.29 14.02
C GLY A 271 -4.01 -3.22 12.50
N ARG A 272 -2.80 -2.93 12.01
CA ARG A 272 -2.55 -2.80 10.56
C ARG A 272 -2.61 -4.14 9.82
N LEU A 273 -2.20 -5.23 10.47
CA LEU A 273 -2.15 -6.56 9.83
C LEU A 273 -3.53 -7.18 9.59
N ASP A 274 -4.51 -6.76 10.39
CA ASP A 274 -5.89 -7.25 10.32
C ASP A 274 -6.83 -6.27 9.61
N ALA A 275 -6.32 -5.10 9.19
CA ALA A 275 -7.09 -4.05 8.56
C ALA A 275 -7.60 -4.47 7.18
N ASN A 276 -8.90 -4.29 6.93
CA ASN A 276 -9.49 -4.43 5.60
C ASN A 276 -9.41 -3.10 4.84
N MET A 277 -8.37 -2.95 4.04
CA MET A 277 -8.11 -1.74 3.25
C MET A 277 -8.92 -1.66 1.95
N ASN A 278 -9.75 -2.66 1.66
CA ASN A 278 -10.48 -2.78 0.40
C ASN A 278 -11.92 -3.29 0.62
N MET A 279 -12.64 -2.69 1.59
CA MET A 279 -14.02 -3.08 1.95
C MET A 279 -14.99 -2.95 0.78
N TYR A 280 -14.72 -2.01 -0.13
CA TYR A 280 -15.61 -1.65 -1.23
C TYR A 280 -15.17 -2.23 -2.58
N GLU A 281 -14.13 -3.05 -2.60
CA GLU A 281 -13.59 -3.69 -3.82
C GLU A 281 -13.35 -2.68 -4.95
N GLY A 282 -12.84 -1.49 -4.59
CA GLY A 282 -12.57 -0.39 -5.53
C GLY A 282 -11.45 -0.73 -6.53
N PRO A 283 -11.41 -0.08 -7.70
CA PRO A 283 -10.42 -0.35 -8.74
C PRO A 283 -8.96 -0.21 -8.27
N GLY A 284 -8.70 0.72 -7.36
CA GLY A 284 -7.37 0.98 -6.78
C GLY A 284 -7.10 0.21 -5.47
N GLY A 285 -8.02 -0.66 -5.04
CA GLY A 285 -7.86 -1.40 -3.78
C GLY A 285 -6.65 -2.34 -3.82
N CYS A 286 -5.90 -2.41 -2.73
CA CYS A 286 -4.79 -3.33 -2.54
C CYS A 286 -5.11 -4.30 -1.41
N SER A 287 -5.03 -5.60 -1.69
CA SER A 287 -5.35 -6.67 -0.73
C SER A 287 -4.15 -7.08 0.13
N VAL A 288 -2.96 -6.54 -0.16
CA VAL A 288 -1.70 -6.88 0.51
C VAL A 288 -1.32 -5.79 1.50
N PHE A 289 -0.98 -6.18 2.72
CA PHE A 289 -0.35 -5.25 3.64
C PHE A 289 1.09 -4.95 3.17
N ARG A 290 1.35 -3.69 2.87
CA ARG A 290 2.66 -3.15 2.49
C ARG A 290 3.16 -2.23 3.59
N THR A 291 4.39 -2.42 4.04
CA THR A 291 5.05 -1.48 4.97
C THR A 291 5.37 -0.17 4.28
N PHE A 292 5.87 -0.28 3.05
CA PHE A 292 6.13 0.85 2.18
C PHE A 292 5.64 0.58 0.77
N GLN A 293 5.11 1.59 0.14
CA GLN A 293 5.06 1.68 -1.30
C GLN A 293 6.45 2.05 -1.81
N GLY A 294 6.73 1.74 -3.08
CA GLY A 294 8.05 2.04 -3.61
C GLY A 294 8.18 1.75 -5.09
N TRP A 295 9.29 2.22 -5.66
CA TRP A 295 9.68 1.91 -7.03
C TRP A 295 11.20 1.85 -7.20
N LEU A 296 11.63 1.12 -8.20
CA LEU A 296 13.00 1.07 -8.72
C LEU A 296 13.12 2.05 -9.89
N GLY A 297 14.02 3.01 -9.80
CA GLY A 297 14.35 3.92 -10.91
C GLY A 297 15.09 3.19 -12.02
N LEU A 298 14.52 3.23 -13.23
CA LEU A 298 15.15 2.64 -14.44
C LEU A 298 15.90 3.68 -15.26
N SER A 299 15.52 4.94 -15.16
CA SER A 299 16.18 6.07 -15.82
C SER A 299 16.56 7.12 -14.79
N ARG A 300 17.52 7.98 -15.15
CA ARG A 300 17.83 9.16 -14.35
C ARG A 300 16.71 10.18 -14.50
N HIS A 301 16.09 10.58 -13.41
CA HIS A 301 15.04 11.61 -13.36
C HIS A 301 14.93 12.23 -11.97
N GLY A 302 14.35 13.43 -11.89
CA GLY A 302 14.22 14.17 -10.63
C GLY A 302 13.23 15.33 -10.74
N PRO A 303 13.42 16.39 -9.94
CA PRO A 303 12.51 17.54 -9.93
C PRO A 303 12.29 18.14 -11.32
N LYS A 304 11.02 18.41 -11.65
CA LYS A 304 10.53 18.89 -12.96
C LYS A 304 10.58 17.85 -14.09
N GLU A 305 10.94 16.63 -13.79
CA GLU A 305 11.02 15.54 -14.76
C GLU A 305 9.88 14.51 -14.58
N GLY A 306 8.77 14.94 -13.99
CA GLY A 306 7.58 14.11 -13.79
C GLY A 306 7.72 13.09 -12.65
N THR A 307 8.55 13.40 -11.65
CA THR A 307 8.80 12.49 -10.52
C THR A 307 7.65 12.49 -9.50
N LEU A 308 7.74 11.59 -8.53
CA LEU A 308 6.88 11.54 -7.37
C LEU A 308 7.08 12.78 -6.49
N VAL A 309 6.00 13.32 -5.95
CA VAL A 309 6.01 14.37 -4.93
C VAL A 309 5.40 13.83 -3.64
N VAL A 310 5.93 14.25 -2.50
CA VAL A 310 5.49 13.78 -1.17
C VAL A 310 5.37 14.92 -0.19
N HIS A 311 4.49 14.77 0.79
CA HIS A 311 4.40 15.63 1.96
C HIS A 311 5.16 14.97 3.13
N PRO A 312 6.43 15.32 3.38
CA PRO A 312 7.32 14.56 4.25
C PRO A 312 7.17 14.93 5.74
N ILE A 313 5.94 14.86 6.24
CA ILE A 313 5.56 15.08 7.65
C ILE A 313 4.65 13.92 8.03
N LEU A 314 5.18 12.78 8.50
CA LEU A 314 4.36 11.58 8.64
C LEU A 314 3.35 11.67 9.79
N GLN A 315 3.80 11.66 11.04
CA GLN A 315 2.92 11.52 12.21
C GLN A 315 1.95 12.71 12.38
N PRO A 316 2.38 13.97 12.36
CA PRO A 316 1.46 15.10 12.50
C PRO A 316 0.44 15.19 11.37
N SER A 317 0.85 14.94 10.13
CA SER A 317 -0.08 15.00 9.00
C SER A 317 -1.09 13.88 9.05
N THR A 318 -0.68 12.65 9.44
CA THR A 318 -1.60 11.54 9.64
C THR A 318 -2.63 11.89 10.73
N ALA A 319 -2.19 12.40 11.86
CA ALA A 319 -3.10 12.84 12.92
C ALA A 319 -4.08 13.91 12.42
N TYR A 320 -3.57 14.88 11.65
CA TYR A 320 -4.37 15.96 11.11
C TYR A 320 -5.46 15.46 10.16
N TRP A 321 -5.12 14.71 9.12
CA TRP A 321 -6.15 14.32 8.15
C TRP A 321 -7.11 13.26 8.72
N MET A 322 -6.70 12.49 9.75
CA MET A 322 -7.63 11.62 10.51
C MET A 322 -8.63 12.42 11.34
N LEU A 323 -8.21 13.54 11.95
CA LEU A 323 -9.07 14.43 12.72
C LEU A 323 -9.83 15.46 11.87
N ARG A 324 -9.37 15.77 10.67
CA ARG A 324 -9.96 16.80 9.81
C ARG A 324 -11.49 16.69 9.64
N PRO A 325 -12.07 15.49 9.50
CA PRO A 325 -13.52 15.33 9.41
C PRO A 325 -14.31 15.77 10.63
N PHE A 326 -13.67 15.96 11.77
CA PHE A 326 -14.29 16.32 13.05
C PHE A 326 -14.15 17.81 13.36
N PHE A 327 -13.69 18.62 12.42
CA PHE A 327 -13.45 20.05 12.65
C PHE A 327 -13.98 20.91 11.52
N LYS A 328 -14.54 22.07 11.88
CA LYS A 328 -14.93 23.10 10.94
C LYS A 328 -14.40 24.47 11.37
N PRO A 329 -14.07 25.36 10.42
CA PRO A 329 -13.63 26.71 10.74
C PRO A 329 -14.77 27.54 11.34
N THR A 330 -14.46 28.38 12.31
CA THR A 330 -15.46 29.34 12.86
C THR A 330 -15.67 30.54 11.96
N ARG A 331 -14.73 30.79 11.03
CA ARG A 331 -14.81 31.80 9.97
C ARG A 331 -14.29 31.18 8.68
N ASN A 332 -15.04 31.34 7.61
CA ASN A 332 -14.62 30.87 6.31
C ASN A 332 -13.24 31.42 5.92
N GLY A 333 -12.35 30.54 5.45
CA GLY A 333 -10.99 30.87 5.03
C GLY A 333 -9.99 31.13 6.17
N SER A 334 -10.41 31.04 7.44
CA SER A 334 -9.49 31.16 8.58
C SER A 334 -8.75 29.85 8.83
N LEU A 335 -7.44 29.93 9.09
CA LEU A 335 -6.65 28.82 9.60
C LEU A 335 -6.78 28.65 11.12
N ASP A 336 -7.24 29.66 11.83
CA ASP A 336 -7.37 29.68 13.28
C ASP A 336 -8.82 29.44 13.73
N GLY A 337 -8.98 28.97 14.96
CA GLY A 337 -10.28 28.93 15.65
C GLY A 337 -11.21 27.84 15.15
N TRP A 338 -10.70 26.73 14.67
CA TRP A 338 -11.50 25.57 14.26
C TRP A 338 -12.13 24.89 15.47
N LYS A 339 -13.39 24.43 15.31
CA LYS A 339 -14.16 23.81 16.38
C LYS A 339 -14.59 22.40 16.02
N PHE A 340 -14.61 21.54 17.05
CA PHE A 340 -15.11 20.19 16.94
C PHE A 340 -16.57 20.19 16.46
N SER A 341 -16.87 19.38 15.45
CA SER A 341 -18.19 19.18 14.88
C SER A 341 -18.27 17.83 14.17
N LEU A 342 -19.40 17.17 14.27
CA LEU A 342 -19.65 15.92 13.55
C LEU A 342 -20.16 16.17 12.12
N ASP A 343 -20.74 17.33 11.87
CA ASP A 343 -21.41 17.72 10.63
C ASP A 343 -20.86 19.06 10.12
N ASP A 344 -21.13 19.38 8.85
CA ASP A 344 -20.98 20.73 8.31
C ASP A 344 -22.13 21.66 8.78
N ASP A 345 -22.19 22.88 8.26
CA ASP A 345 -23.23 23.86 8.64
C ASP A 345 -24.61 23.53 8.05
N GLU A 346 -24.67 22.66 7.03
CA GLU A 346 -25.90 22.18 6.39
C GLU A 346 -26.37 20.83 6.96
N GLY A 347 -25.64 20.28 7.92
CA GLY A 347 -25.94 18.98 8.54
C GLY A 347 -25.48 17.78 7.71
N HIS A 348 -24.59 17.98 6.74
CA HIS A 348 -24.02 16.90 5.96
C HIS A 348 -22.81 16.28 6.62
N VAL A 349 -22.57 15.01 6.32
CA VAL A 349 -21.44 14.23 6.85
C VAL A 349 -20.39 14.02 5.76
N TYR A 350 -19.15 14.37 6.09
CA TYR A 350 -18.00 14.13 5.23
C TYR A 350 -16.84 13.47 5.98
N LEU A 351 -16.11 12.61 5.27
CA LEU A 351 -14.73 12.24 5.57
C LEU A 351 -13.88 12.88 4.47
N HIS A 352 -13.38 14.09 4.73
CA HIS A 352 -12.81 14.97 3.72
C HIS A 352 -11.81 14.28 2.79
N GLY A 353 -12.14 14.24 1.50
CA GLY A 353 -11.36 13.58 0.45
C GLY A 353 -11.51 12.06 0.38
N ALA A 354 -12.28 11.42 1.28
CA ALA A 354 -12.49 9.98 1.29
C ALA A 354 -13.92 9.62 0.90
N ASN A 355 -14.07 8.72 -0.08
CA ASN A 355 -15.34 8.13 -0.49
C ASN A 355 -15.22 6.61 -0.55
N PRO A 356 -16.33 5.87 -0.40
CA PRO A 356 -16.31 4.41 -0.54
C PRO A 356 -15.76 3.96 -1.91
N GLY A 357 -14.72 3.13 -1.90
CA GLY A 357 -14.11 2.56 -3.11
C GLY A 357 -13.15 3.49 -3.87
N THR A 358 -12.77 4.63 -3.28
CA THR A 358 -11.77 5.55 -3.86
C THR A 358 -10.56 5.70 -2.94
N ALA A 359 -9.44 6.21 -3.48
CA ALA A 359 -8.34 6.69 -2.65
C ALA A 359 -8.77 7.95 -1.89
N GLN A 360 -8.07 8.27 -0.80
CA GLN A 360 -8.28 9.53 -0.08
C GLN A 360 -7.44 10.63 -0.70
N GLU A 361 -8.10 11.66 -1.24
CA GLU A 361 -7.46 12.82 -1.84
C GLU A 361 -7.35 13.98 -0.83
N HIS A 362 -6.25 14.71 -0.92
CA HIS A 362 -5.99 15.88 -0.10
C HIS A 362 -5.89 17.12 -0.97
N THR A 363 -6.72 18.13 -0.68
CA THR A 363 -6.72 19.40 -1.41
C THR A 363 -6.43 20.56 -0.46
N PRO A 364 -5.87 21.69 -0.95
CA PRO A 364 -5.68 22.88 -0.13
C PRO A 364 -6.98 23.36 0.54
N ASP A 365 -8.12 23.27 -0.15
CA ASP A 365 -9.42 23.71 0.38
C ASP A 365 -9.91 22.82 1.53
N HIS A 366 -9.75 21.51 1.40
CA HIS A 366 -10.16 20.57 2.44
C HIS A 366 -9.15 20.46 3.59
N HIS A 367 -7.86 20.68 3.30
CA HIS A 367 -6.76 20.45 4.24
C HIS A 367 -5.82 21.65 4.31
N PRO A 368 -6.31 22.87 4.64
CA PRO A 368 -5.54 24.10 4.48
C PRO A 368 -4.28 24.18 5.36
N HIS A 369 -4.27 23.53 6.54
CA HIS A 369 -3.11 23.55 7.43
C HIS A 369 -1.93 22.69 6.94
N LEU A 370 -2.11 21.85 5.93
CA LEU A 370 -1.02 21.07 5.33
C LEU A 370 -0.16 21.92 4.36
N MET A 371 -0.65 23.07 3.93
CA MET A 371 0.08 23.96 2.99
C MET A 371 0.60 23.21 1.76
N LEU A 372 -0.26 22.36 1.15
CA LEU A 372 0.15 21.37 0.14
C LEU A 372 0.84 22.00 -1.08
N SER A 373 0.49 23.25 -1.43
CA SER A 373 1.14 23.97 -2.54
C SER A 373 2.65 24.17 -2.31
N GLU A 374 3.07 24.30 -1.06
CA GLU A 374 4.46 24.56 -0.66
C GLU A 374 5.18 23.29 -0.18
N THR A 375 4.42 22.33 0.34
CA THR A 375 4.95 21.16 1.07
C THR A 375 4.93 19.86 0.30
N MET A 376 4.30 19.81 -0.87
CA MET A 376 4.46 18.68 -1.79
C MET A 376 5.80 18.80 -2.48
N ILE A 377 6.78 18.06 -1.95
CA ILE A 377 8.19 18.16 -2.36
C ILE A 377 8.53 17.03 -3.34
N PRO A 378 9.15 17.33 -4.50
CA PRO A 378 9.64 16.30 -5.41
C PRO A 378 10.79 15.52 -4.77
N TYR A 379 10.90 14.25 -5.12
CA TYR A 379 12.09 13.47 -4.76
C TYR A 379 13.35 14.07 -5.40
N PRO A 380 14.50 14.00 -4.71
CA PRO A 380 15.77 14.42 -5.29
C PRO A 380 16.10 13.57 -6.51
N MET A 381 16.98 14.08 -7.38
CA MET A 381 17.45 13.34 -8.55
C MET A 381 17.81 11.91 -8.20
N VAL A 382 17.24 10.93 -8.89
CA VAL A 382 17.54 9.50 -8.77
C VAL A 382 18.32 9.04 -10.00
N GLU A 383 19.22 8.11 -9.77
CA GLU A 383 19.98 7.44 -10.83
C GLU A 383 19.40 6.04 -11.11
N PRO A 384 19.65 5.44 -12.28
CA PRO A 384 19.27 4.06 -12.53
C PRO A 384 19.80 3.12 -11.45
N GLY A 385 18.90 2.33 -10.84
CA GLY A 385 19.24 1.41 -9.75
C GLY A 385 18.98 1.95 -8.35
N ASP A 386 18.63 3.23 -8.19
CA ASP A 386 18.12 3.77 -6.93
C ASP A 386 16.69 3.31 -6.70
N THR A 387 16.29 3.21 -5.45
CA THR A 387 14.90 2.92 -5.06
C THR A 387 14.33 4.04 -4.19
N VAL A 388 13.05 4.26 -4.35
CA VAL A 388 12.29 5.24 -3.57
C VAL A 388 11.21 4.52 -2.82
N PHE A 389 11.02 4.89 -1.54
CA PHE A 389 10.01 4.31 -0.67
C PHE A 389 9.23 5.40 0.07
N TRP A 390 7.93 5.17 0.29
CA TRP A 390 7.09 6.00 1.14
C TRP A 390 6.09 5.14 1.92
N SER A 391 5.85 5.53 3.18
CA SER A 391 4.85 4.88 4.04
C SER A 391 3.45 4.98 3.44
N ALA A 392 2.59 4.01 3.70
CA ALA A 392 1.20 4.00 3.24
C ALA A 392 0.38 5.22 3.73
N ASP A 393 0.77 5.83 4.87
CA ASP A 393 0.12 7.02 5.40
C ASP A 393 0.77 8.34 4.92
N THR A 394 1.82 8.28 4.08
CA THR A 394 2.44 9.47 3.51
C THR A 394 1.60 10.01 2.36
N ILE A 395 1.21 11.30 2.45
CA ILE A 395 0.55 11.99 1.34
C ILE A 395 1.55 12.12 0.19
N HIS A 396 1.14 11.66 -0.99
CA HIS A 396 1.97 11.66 -2.19
C HIS A 396 1.16 11.96 -3.44
N GLY A 397 1.84 12.26 -4.51
CA GLY A 397 1.27 12.56 -5.81
C GLY A 397 2.37 12.54 -6.89
N THR A 398 2.08 13.06 -8.07
CA THR A 398 3.08 13.20 -9.11
C THR A 398 3.18 14.66 -9.57
N GLU A 399 4.33 15.07 -10.05
CA GLU A 399 4.45 16.37 -10.69
C GLU A 399 3.44 16.49 -11.85
N SER A 400 2.97 17.72 -12.10
CA SER A 400 1.94 17.99 -13.12
C SER A 400 2.43 17.70 -14.55
N GLU A 401 3.74 17.78 -14.79
CA GLU A 401 4.34 17.63 -16.11
C GLU A 401 5.75 17.02 -16.03
N ASN A 402 6.13 16.23 -17.02
CA ASN A 402 7.53 15.93 -17.30
C ASN A 402 8.08 16.99 -18.25
N THR A 403 8.79 17.99 -17.73
CA THR A 403 9.34 19.09 -18.54
C THR A 403 10.71 18.76 -19.13
N SER A 404 11.26 17.57 -18.87
CA SER A 404 12.52 17.13 -19.44
C SER A 404 12.38 16.66 -20.90
N ASN A 405 13.49 16.38 -21.53
CA ASN A 405 13.53 15.78 -22.88
C ASN A 405 13.71 14.24 -22.85
N LYS A 406 13.49 13.61 -21.69
CA LYS A 406 13.68 12.16 -21.48
C LYS A 406 12.51 11.55 -20.76
N ASP A 407 12.33 10.24 -20.95
CA ASP A 407 11.35 9.46 -20.19
C ASP A 407 11.78 9.30 -18.73
N ALA A 408 10.85 9.45 -17.82
CA ALA A 408 10.99 9.01 -16.43
C ALA A 408 10.41 7.58 -16.31
N CYS A 409 11.29 6.60 -16.05
CA CYS A 409 10.95 5.19 -16.10
C CYS A 409 11.14 4.54 -14.73
N VAL A 410 10.10 3.82 -14.23
CA VAL A 410 10.18 3.10 -12.96
C VAL A 410 9.44 1.77 -13.03
N PHE A 411 9.90 0.79 -12.22
CA PHE A 411 9.12 -0.38 -11.84
C PHE A 411 8.54 -0.16 -10.43
N TYR A 412 7.22 -0.30 -10.27
CA TYR A 412 6.61 -0.28 -8.94
C TYR A 412 6.98 -1.55 -8.19
N ILE A 413 7.70 -1.39 -7.08
CA ILE A 413 8.18 -2.49 -6.23
C ILE A 413 8.04 -2.06 -4.75
N PRO A 414 6.92 -2.38 -4.10
CA PRO A 414 6.71 -2.06 -2.70
C PRO A 414 7.48 -3.00 -1.77
N SER A 415 7.52 -2.66 -0.48
CA SER A 415 8.05 -3.52 0.58
C SER A 415 6.90 -4.24 1.28
N VAL A 416 6.95 -5.58 1.28
CA VAL A 416 5.88 -6.45 1.80
C VAL A 416 6.48 -7.46 2.78
N PRO A 417 6.06 -7.47 4.05
CA PRO A 417 6.55 -8.44 5.03
C PRO A 417 5.85 -9.79 4.91
N LEU A 418 6.47 -10.83 5.46
CA LEU A 418 5.86 -12.14 5.57
C LEU A 418 4.75 -12.14 6.61
N THR A 419 3.52 -12.40 6.19
CA THR A 419 2.36 -12.65 7.04
C THR A 419 1.50 -13.77 6.43
N PRO A 420 0.67 -14.46 7.21
CA PRO A 420 -0.28 -15.45 6.66
C PRO A 420 -1.25 -14.83 5.63
N SER A 421 -1.75 -13.62 5.87
CA SER A 421 -2.66 -12.92 4.95
C SER A 421 -1.96 -12.55 3.63
N ASN A 422 -0.76 -11.99 3.70
CA ASN A 422 0.03 -11.70 2.50
C ASN A 422 0.36 -12.99 1.72
N ALA A 423 0.66 -14.09 2.42
CA ALA A 423 0.95 -15.38 1.78
C ALA A 423 -0.26 -15.94 1.01
N GLN A 424 -1.49 -15.73 1.49
CA GLN A 424 -2.70 -16.10 0.75
C GLN A 424 -2.79 -15.38 -0.61
N TYR A 425 -2.46 -14.10 -0.62
CA TYR A 425 -2.38 -13.34 -1.87
C TYR A 425 -1.25 -13.85 -2.77
N ILE A 426 -0.06 -14.09 -2.21
CA ILE A 426 1.11 -14.57 -2.97
C ILE A 426 0.84 -15.94 -3.61
N ALA A 427 0.07 -16.82 -2.96
CA ALA A 427 -0.33 -18.10 -3.57
C ALA A 427 -1.14 -17.86 -4.86
N GLN A 428 -2.11 -16.95 -4.84
CA GLN A 428 -2.91 -16.59 -6.01
C GLN A 428 -2.09 -15.86 -7.08
N GLN A 429 -1.20 -14.95 -6.65
CA GLN A 429 -0.29 -14.22 -7.54
C GLN A 429 0.68 -15.18 -8.24
N ARG A 430 1.22 -16.18 -7.53
CA ARG A 430 2.04 -17.26 -8.11
C ARG A 430 1.30 -17.99 -9.21
N ASP A 431 0.05 -18.38 -8.95
CA ASP A 431 -0.76 -19.10 -9.93
C ASP A 431 -1.06 -18.23 -11.15
N ALA A 432 -1.26 -16.91 -10.96
CA ALA A 432 -1.38 -15.95 -12.05
C ALA A 432 -0.08 -15.81 -12.85
N PHE A 433 1.08 -15.76 -12.18
CA PHE A 433 2.39 -15.76 -12.84
C PHE A 433 2.60 -17.00 -13.72
N MET A 434 2.30 -18.18 -13.20
CA MET A 434 2.44 -19.43 -13.95
C MET A 434 1.55 -19.50 -15.20
N GLN A 435 0.47 -18.72 -15.23
CA GLN A 435 -0.46 -18.63 -16.35
C GLN A 435 -0.22 -17.39 -17.24
N GLY A 436 0.62 -16.43 -16.82
CA GLY A 436 0.81 -15.17 -17.54
C GLY A 436 -0.40 -14.22 -17.50
N ILE A 437 -1.34 -14.43 -16.55
CA ILE A 437 -2.53 -13.59 -16.39
C ILE A 437 -2.30 -12.49 -15.32
N PRO A 438 -3.08 -11.38 -15.32
CA PRO A 438 -2.89 -10.33 -14.32
C PRO A 438 -3.04 -10.85 -12.89
N PRO A 439 -2.30 -10.28 -11.90
CA PRO A 439 -2.44 -10.64 -10.49
C PRO A 439 -3.83 -10.27 -9.92
N PRO A 440 -4.23 -10.80 -8.73
CA PRO A 440 -5.60 -10.64 -8.21
C PRO A 440 -6.06 -9.20 -7.97
N ASP A 441 -5.17 -8.29 -7.60
CA ASP A 441 -5.50 -6.89 -7.32
C ASP A 441 -5.72 -6.04 -8.59
N PHE A 442 -5.47 -6.59 -9.75
CA PHE A 442 -5.53 -5.86 -11.03
C PHE A 442 -6.69 -6.35 -11.91
N PRO A 443 -7.13 -5.53 -12.89
CA PRO A 443 -8.18 -5.93 -13.81
C PRO A 443 -7.89 -7.28 -14.48
N GLY A 444 -8.89 -8.10 -14.62
CA GLY A 444 -8.76 -9.44 -15.20
C GLY A 444 -8.45 -9.45 -16.70
N GLY A 445 -8.47 -10.61 -17.30
CA GLY A 445 -8.26 -10.81 -18.73
C GLY A 445 -7.06 -11.69 -19.03
N LEU A 446 -6.63 -11.69 -20.29
CA LEU A 446 -5.57 -12.59 -20.78
C LEU A 446 -4.17 -12.15 -20.31
N GLY A 447 -3.97 -10.87 -19.97
CA GLY A 447 -2.66 -10.34 -19.61
C GLY A 447 -1.60 -10.69 -20.65
N GLU A 448 -0.50 -11.25 -20.18
CA GLU A 448 0.68 -11.64 -20.96
C GLU A 448 0.68 -13.14 -21.33
N SER A 449 -0.42 -13.87 -21.04
CA SER A 449 -0.53 -15.32 -21.25
C SER A 449 -0.34 -15.80 -22.70
N GLN A 450 -0.50 -14.89 -23.66
CA GLN A 450 -0.33 -15.18 -25.08
C GLN A 450 1.07 -14.81 -25.63
N PHE A 451 1.94 -14.24 -24.81
CA PHE A 451 3.27 -13.82 -25.22
C PHE A 451 4.28 -14.97 -25.01
N ALA A 452 5.00 -15.35 -26.06
CA ALA A 452 5.95 -16.47 -26.00
C ALA A 452 7.15 -16.17 -25.09
N ASP A 453 7.48 -14.90 -24.96
CA ASP A 453 8.60 -14.34 -24.20
C ASP A 453 8.19 -13.75 -22.85
N VAL A 454 7.00 -14.09 -22.32
CA VAL A 454 6.59 -13.75 -20.97
C VAL A 454 7.60 -14.31 -19.94
N GLY A 455 7.84 -13.58 -18.85
CA GLY A 455 8.77 -13.97 -17.79
C GLY A 455 8.45 -15.35 -17.22
N LYS A 456 9.49 -16.09 -16.92
CA LYS A 456 9.46 -17.50 -16.49
C LYS A 456 10.22 -17.67 -15.18
N ILE A 457 10.08 -18.82 -14.53
CA ILE A 457 10.83 -19.16 -13.32
C ILE A 457 12.35 -19.02 -13.54
N ALA A 458 12.83 -19.31 -14.75
CA ALA A 458 14.24 -19.16 -15.11
C ALA A 458 14.75 -17.71 -15.06
N ASP A 459 13.87 -16.72 -15.12
CA ASP A 459 14.23 -15.31 -14.94
C ASP A 459 14.48 -14.93 -13.48
N ILE A 460 14.15 -15.80 -12.53
CA ILE A 460 14.40 -15.60 -11.11
C ILE A 460 15.74 -16.24 -10.76
N THR A 461 16.73 -15.39 -10.46
CA THR A 461 18.14 -15.82 -10.31
C THR A 461 18.53 -16.24 -8.89
N SER A 462 17.64 -16.07 -7.90
CA SER A 462 17.95 -16.39 -6.50
C SER A 462 16.85 -17.25 -5.85
N GLU A 463 17.24 -18.13 -4.92
CA GLU A 463 16.27 -18.91 -4.14
C GLU A 463 15.40 -18.00 -3.26
N ALA A 464 15.97 -16.94 -2.69
CA ALA A 464 15.20 -15.93 -1.95
C ALA A 464 14.13 -15.27 -2.85
N GLY A 465 14.44 -15.01 -4.14
CA GLY A 465 13.47 -14.50 -5.11
C GLY A 465 12.34 -15.50 -5.38
N LYS A 466 12.66 -16.79 -5.51
CA LYS A 466 11.65 -17.86 -5.67
C LYS A 466 10.75 -17.95 -4.44
N SER A 467 11.33 -17.95 -3.24
CA SER A 467 10.58 -17.98 -1.98
C SER A 467 9.68 -16.76 -1.84
N ALA A 468 10.19 -15.55 -2.13
CA ALA A 468 9.43 -14.31 -2.06
C ALA A 468 8.22 -14.30 -3.02
N MET A 469 8.30 -15.01 -4.15
CA MET A 469 7.20 -15.20 -5.12
C MET A 469 6.33 -16.44 -4.84
N GLY A 470 6.57 -17.17 -3.74
CA GLY A 470 5.85 -18.39 -3.39
C GLY A 470 6.15 -19.60 -4.29
N LEU A 471 7.25 -19.57 -5.04
CA LEU A 471 7.68 -20.63 -5.98
C LEU A 471 8.60 -21.68 -5.34
N SER A 472 9.10 -21.40 -4.15
CA SER A 472 9.80 -22.36 -3.28
C SER A 472 9.41 -22.10 -1.82
N PRO A 473 9.60 -23.06 -0.92
CA PRO A 473 9.28 -22.88 0.49
C PRO A 473 10.02 -21.71 1.11
N ILE A 474 9.37 -21.03 2.05
CA ILE A 474 10.03 -20.09 2.95
C ILE A 474 10.96 -20.90 3.88
N PRO A 475 12.23 -20.53 4.00
CA PRO A 475 13.14 -21.22 4.92
C PRO A 475 12.60 -21.22 6.36
N VAL A 476 12.63 -22.36 7.03
CA VAL A 476 12.23 -22.49 8.43
C VAL A 476 13.49 -22.62 9.28
N ASP A 477 13.72 -21.64 10.18
CA ASP A 477 14.82 -21.74 11.14
C ASP A 477 14.55 -22.87 12.13
N GLY A 478 15.53 -23.75 12.32
CA GLY A 478 15.43 -24.93 13.20
C GLY A 478 15.27 -24.61 14.70
N ASN A 479 15.37 -23.35 15.10
CA ASN A 479 15.29 -22.92 16.51
C ASN A 479 13.85 -22.88 17.07
N GLY A 480 12.81 -23.17 16.28
CA GLY A 480 11.43 -23.29 16.76
C GLY A 480 10.78 -21.99 17.24
N GLY A 481 11.42 -20.85 17.03
CA GLY A 481 10.93 -19.53 17.45
C GLY A 481 9.70 -19.07 16.64
N ARG A 482 9.20 -17.87 16.98
CA ARG A 482 8.03 -17.24 16.32
C ARG A 482 8.15 -17.17 14.79
N GLN A 483 9.32 -16.79 14.27
CA GLN A 483 9.57 -16.71 12.83
C GLN A 483 9.43 -18.10 12.16
N ALA A 484 9.94 -19.15 12.80
CA ALA A 484 9.77 -20.52 12.31
C ALA A 484 8.30 -20.96 12.29
N GLN A 485 7.51 -20.58 13.29
CA GLN A 485 6.08 -20.86 13.32
C GLN A 485 5.33 -20.14 12.19
N ILE A 486 5.63 -18.85 11.96
CA ILE A 486 5.05 -18.08 10.84
C ILE A 486 5.45 -18.68 9.50
N ALA A 487 6.73 -18.99 9.29
CA ALA A 487 7.21 -19.63 8.07
C ALA A 487 6.53 -20.99 7.81
N THR A 488 6.33 -21.81 8.86
CA THR A 488 5.63 -23.09 8.78
C THR A 488 4.16 -22.89 8.39
N GLU A 489 3.45 -21.92 9.00
CA GLU A 489 2.05 -21.61 8.65
C GLU A 489 1.95 -21.10 7.19
N VAL A 490 2.84 -20.21 6.80
CA VAL A 490 2.92 -19.66 5.44
C VAL A 490 3.20 -20.75 4.42
N ASN A 491 4.13 -21.66 4.70
CA ASN A 491 4.44 -22.76 3.79
C ASN A 491 3.23 -23.68 3.56
N LYS A 492 2.42 -23.92 4.59
CA LYS A 492 1.14 -24.66 4.43
C LYS A 492 0.16 -23.90 3.52
N ILE A 493 0.05 -22.56 3.68
CA ILE A 493 -0.78 -21.71 2.81
C ILE A 493 -0.29 -21.78 1.36
N LEU A 494 1.03 -21.76 1.15
CA LEU A 494 1.64 -21.90 -0.17
C LEU A 494 1.58 -23.33 -0.74
N GLY A 495 1.07 -24.30 0.03
CA GLY A 495 0.91 -25.68 -0.41
C GLY A 495 2.16 -26.57 -0.24
N TYR A 496 3.15 -26.11 0.49
CA TYR A 496 4.34 -26.91 0.80
C TYR A 496 4.14 -27.79 2.04
N ARG A 497 4.55 -29.04 1.94
CA ARG A 497 4.66 -29.98 3.08
C ARG A 497 6.05 -29.84 3.67
N ILE A 498 6.14 -29.41 4.90
CA ILE A 498 7.38 -29.28 5.66
C ILE A 498 7.29 -30.17 6.89
#